data_5b323934eaa77a75eb3311eee7a8cab2
#
_entry.id   5b323934eaa77a75eb3311eee7a8cab2
#
_cell.length_a   1.000
_cell.length_b   1.000
_cell.length_c   1.000
_cell.angle_alpha   90.00
_cell.angle_beta   90.00
_cell.angle_gamma   90.00
#
_symmetry.space_group_name_H-M   'P 1'
#
loop_
_entity.id
_entity.type
_entity.pdbx_description
1 polymer ?
#
loop_
_entity_poly.entity_id
_entity_poly.type
_entity_poly.pdbx_seq_one_letter_code
_entity_poly.pdbx_strand_id
1 'polypeptide(L)'
;MIWATMSAYAQSHQALRDSLAKASETLSFNVDSIDLRLKKAAWNIELQQWAYAKDDYDKVLFLQPDNLAALYYRAFVNEKLGRYSFARLDYERLLQVVPGNFEAQLGLALLNDKDHRRTEAMDMINRVINQYPDSAVAYAARAGMERERGMLELAEYDYSEALRLSPDNTDYLLARADIYLQENKKRLAKADLEKLERLGVSHGALVEFYRRLRKQ
;
A
#
# COMPACT_ATOMS: atom_id res chain seq x y z
N MET A 1 -25.79 -6.21 -12.60
CA MET A 1 -24.79 -5.32 -12.01
C MET A 1 -23.34 -5.72 -12.38
N ILE A 2 -22.93 -6.98 -12.30
CA ILE A 2 -21.54 -7.43 -12.62
C ILE A 2 -21.08 -7.06 -14.04
N TRP A 3 -21.96 -7.14 -15.04
CA TRP A 3 -21.62 -6.78 -16.44
C TRP A 3 -21.36 -5.29 -16.65
N ALA A 4 -22.04 -4.42 -15.93
CA ALA A 4 -21.83 -2.97 -16.05
C ALA A 4 -20.51 -2.54 -15.43
N THR A 5 -20.11 -3.14 -14.30
CA THR A 5 -18.82 -2.86 -13.65
C THR A 5 -17.65 -3.41 -14.48
N MET A 6 -17.78 -4.59 -15.07
CA MET A 6 -16.75 -5.14 -15.98
C MET A 6 -16.60 -4.29 -17.25
N SER A 7 -17.70 -3.76 -17.79
CA SER A 7 -17.66 -2.86 -18.96
C SER A 7 -16.97 -1.53 -18.64
N ALA A 8 -17.29 -0.91 -17.51
CA ALA A 8 -16.65 0.34 -17.07
C ALA A 8 -15.15 0.15 -16.79
N TYR A 9 -14.75 -0.95 -16.17
CA TYR A 9 -13.35 -1.30 -15.94
C TYR A 9 -12.60 -1.50 -17.26
N ALA A 10 -13.17 -2.25 -18.21
CA ALA A 10 -12.57 -2.47 -19.53
C ALA A 10 -12.41 -1.16 -20.33
N GLN A 11 -13.41 -0.26 -20.27
CA GLN A 11 -13.34 1.07 -20.87
C GLN A 11 -12.26 1.95 -20.25
N SER A 12 -12.11 1.93 -18.92
CA SER A 12 -11.04 2.64 -18.22
C SER A 12 -9.66 2.16 -18.64
N HIS A 13 -9.45 0.85 -18.72
CA HIS A 13 -8.20 0.26 -19.18
C HIS A 13 -7.89 0.57 -20.64
N GLN A 14 -8.90 0.66 -21.52
CA GLN A 14 -8.70 1.05 -22.92
C GLN A 14 -8.28 2.52 -23.01
N ALA A 15 -8.92 3.43 -22.27
CA ALA A 15 -8.56 4.83 -22.24
C ALA A 15 -7.12 5.05 -21.73
N LEU A 16 -6.65 4.25 -20.76
CA LEU A 16 -5.26 4.27 -20.31
C LEU A 16 -4.30 3.83 -21.40
N ARG A 17 -4.61 2.76 -22.15
CA ARG A 17 -3.78 2.29 -23.28
C ARG A 17 -3.69 3.32 -24.39
N ASP A 18 -4.79 4.00 -24.72
CA ASP A 18 -4.81 5.06 -25.71
C ASP A 18 -3.95 6.26 -25.26
N SER A 19 -4.02 6.60 -23.98
CA SER A 19 -3.17 7.63 -23.35
C SER A 19 -1.69 7.25 -23.40
N LEU A 20 -1.34 5.98 -23.15
CA LEU A 20 0.02 5.47 -23.26
C LEU A 20 0.56 5.53 -24.70
N ALA A 21 -0.26 5.17 -25.68
CA ALA A 21 0.12 5.24 -27.10
C ALA A 21 0.43 6.69 -27.50
N LYS A 22 -0.48 7.63 -27.17
CA LYS A 22 -0.29 9.07 -27.44
C LYS A 22 0.93 9.65 -26.72
N ALA A 23 1.14 9.28 -25.45
CA ALA A 23 2.31 9.71 -24.71
C ALA A 23 3.61 9.19 -25.32
N SER A 24 3.62 7.94 -25.77
CA SER A 24 4.78 7.34 -26.42
C SER A 24 5.13 8.02 -27.74
N GLU A 25 4.11 8.36 -28.53
CA GLU A 25 4.28 9.16 -29.74
C GLU A 25 4.83 10.56 -29.42
N THR A 26 4.25 11.26 -28.46
CA THR A 26 4.73 12.59 -28.06
C THR A 26 6.16 12.54 -27.53
N LEU A 27 6.54 11.51 -26.76
CA LEU A 27 7.89 11.31 -26.26
C LEU A 27 8.91 10.97 -27.36
N SER A 28 8.50 10.52 -28.53
CA SER A 28 9.42 10.32 -29.66
C SER A 28 9.96 11.65 -30.22
N PHE A 29 9.21 12.73 -30.05
CA PHE A 29 9.60 14.09 -30.46
C PHE A 29 10.13 14.94 -29.30
N ASN A 30 9.71 14.63 -28.05
CA ASN A 30 10.12 15.34 -26.84
C ASN A 30 10.64 14.33 -25.80
N VAL A 31 11.79 13.76 -26.08
CA VAL A 31 12.36 12.63 -25.33
C VAL A 31 12.68 12.93 -23.86
N ASP A 32 12.87 14.18 -23.49
CA ASP A 32 13.28 14.60 -22.14
C ASP A 32 12.13 15.20 -21.32
N SER A 33 10.87 15.03 -21.77
CA SER A 33 9.70 15.48 -21.02
C SER A 33 9.48 14.68 -19.74
N ILE A 34 9.95 15.22 -18.62
CA ILE A 34 9.83 14.62 -17.28
C ILE A 34 8.36 14.39 -16.91
N ASP A 35 7.53 15.42 -17.03
CA ASP A 35 6.11 15.35 -16.63
C ASP A 35 5.35 14.28 -17.41
N LEU A 36 5.61 14.16 -18.71
CA LEU A 36 4.94 13.17 -19.53
C LEU A 36 5.41 11.75 -19.19
N ARG A 37 6.71 11.58 -18.86
CA ARG A 37 7.22 10.28 -18.41
C ARG A 37 6.65 9.87 -17.06
N LEU A 38 6.55 10.80 -16.10
CA LEU A 38 5.92 10.52 -14.80
C LEU A 38 4.46 10.08 -14.97
N LYS A 39 3.70 10.77 -15.82
CA LYS A 39 2.31 10.38 -16.14
C LYS A 39 2.23 9.01 -16.79
N LYS A 40 3.08 8.76 -17.79
CA LYS A 40 3.14 7.49 -18.50
C LYS A 40 3.48 6.33 -17.56
N ALA A 41 4.45 6.54 -16.65
CA ALA A 41 4.82 5.57 -15.65
C ALA A 41 3.66 5.28 -14.66
N ALA A 42 2.92 6.30 -14.23
CA ALA A 42 1.75 6.13 -13.38
C ALA A 42 0.66 5.29 -14.07
N TRP A 43 0.35 5.55 -15.34
CA TRP A 43 -0.60 4.73 -16.12
C TRP A 43 -0.12 3.27 -16.29
N ASN A 44 1.19 3.06 -16.45
CA ASN A 44 1.76 1.71 -16.47
C ASN A 44 1.60 1.00 -15.12
N ILE A 45 1.70 1.72 -13.99
CA ILE A 45 1.40 1.18 -12.64
C ILE A 45 -0.06 0.74 -12.55
N GLU A 46 -1.01 1.57 -12.98
CA GLU A 46 -2.44 1.23 -12.97
C GLU A 46 -2.74 -0.03 -13.81
N LEU A 47 -2.04 -0.19 -14.92
CA LEU A 47 -2.13 -1.37 -15.78
C LEU A 47 -1.25 -2.56 -15.31
N GLN A 48 -0.58 -2.44 -14.17
CA GLN A 48 0.35 -3.43 -13.61
C GLN A 48 1.50 -3.79 -14.56
N GLN A 49 1.84 -2.88 -15.45
CA GLN A 49 2.95 -3.01 -16.41
C GLN A 49 4.26 -2.52 -15.77
N TRP A 50 4.68 -3.22 -14.71
CA TRP A 50 5.76 -2.81 -13.81
C TRP A 50 7.09 -2.51 -14.52
N ALA A 51 7.47 -3.33 -15.50
CA ALA A 51 8.72 -3.14 -16.24
C ALA A 51 8.72 -1.82 -17.04
N TYR A 52 7.62 -1.51 -17.73
CA TYR A 52 7.49 -0.25 -18.46
C TYR A 52 7.45 0.96 -17.55
N ALA A 53 6.76 0.86 -16.41
CA ALA A 53 6.77 1.92 -15.41
C ALA A 53 8.19 2.21 -14.89
N LYS A 54 8.95 1.13 -14.58
CA LYS A 54 10.35 1.25 -14.16
C LYS A 54 11.22 1.96 -15.20
N ASP A 55 11.11 1.59 -16.47
CA ASP A 55 11.92 2.18 -17.54
C ASP A 55 11.68 3.69 -17.69
N ASP A 56 10.41 4.12 -17.55
CA ASP A 56 10.09 5.55 -17.55
C ASP A 56 10.68 6.27 -16.32
N TYR A 57 10.59 5.69 -15.11
CA TYR A 57 11.21 6.26 -13.92
C TYR A 57 12.74 6.25 -14.00
N ASP A 58 13.36 5.24 -14.58
CA ASP A 58 14.81 5.21 -14.83
C ASP A 58 15.24 6.41 -15.69
N LYS A 59 14.46 6.72 -16.73
CA LYS A 59 14.77 7.86 -17.59
C LYS A 59 14.56 9.19 -16.86
N VAL A 60 13.52 9.30 -16.01
CA VAL A 60 13.34 10.49 -15.16
C VAL A 60 14.53 10.67 -14.23
N LEU A 61 14.98 9.61 -13.54
CA LEU A 61 16.09 9.70 -12.59
C LEU A 61 17.46 9.83 -13.25
N PHE A 62 17.59 9.45 -14.52
CA PHE A 62 18.76 9.80 -15.31
C PHE A 62 18.85 11.31 -15.56
N LEU A 63 17.72 11.97 -15.84
CA LEU A 63 17.65 13.40 -16.10
C LEU A 63 17.60 14.25 -14.82
N GLN A 64 16.92 13.74 -13.80
CA GLN A 64 16.73 14.36 -12.48
C GLN A 64 16.97 13.33 -11.37
N PRO A 65 18.22 13.11 -10.92
CA PRO A 65 18.59 12.07 -9.95
C PRO A 65 17.86 12.15 -8.61
N ASP A 66 17.41 13.34 -8.21
CA ASP A 66 16.73 13.62 -6.95
C ASP A 66 15.23 13.91 -7.12
N ASN A 67 14.63 13.47 -8.23
CA ASN A 67 13.20 13.59 -8.41
C ASN A 67 12.47 12.68 -7.41
N LEU A 68 11.86 13.29 -6.39
CA LEU A 68 11.26 12.56 -5.25
C LEU A 68 10.14 11.62 -5.68
N ALA A 69 9.28 12.05 -6.61
CA ALA A 69 8.20 11.21 -7.12
C ALA A 69 8.76 9.97 -7.85
N ALA A 70 9.76 10.17 -8.71
CA ALA A 70 10.38 9.07 -9.44
C ALA A 70 11.10 8.09 -8.50
N LEU A 71 11.82 8.57 -7.47
CA LEU A 71 12.44 7.72 -6.46
C LEU A 71 11.40 6.88 -5.73
N TYR A 72 10.34 7.52 -5.22
CA TYR A 72 9.30 6.82 -4.47
C TYR A 72 8.60 5.76 -5.32
N TYR A 73 8.12 6.14 -6.50
CA TYR A 73 7.36 5.21 -7.33
C TYR A 73 8.25 4.14 -8.00
N ARG A 74 9.53 4.42 -8.30
CA ARG A 74 10.44 3.38 -8.76
C ARG A 74 10.75 2.37 -7.65
N ALA A 75 10.89 2.82 -6.40
CA ALA A 75 10.99 1.91 -5.25
C ALA A 75 9.77 0.98 -5.17
N PHE A 76 8.57 1.54 -5.22
CA PHE A 76 7.33 0.76 -5.24
C PHE A 76 7.28 -0.25 -6.41
N VAL A 77 7.64 0.17 -7.61
CA VAL A 77 7.68 -0.71 -8.78
C VAL A 77 8.75 -1.80 -8.64
N ASN A 78 9.93 -1.48 -8.10
CA ASN A 78 10.97 -2.46 -7.81
C ASN A 78 10.50 -3.49 -6.77
N GLU A 79 9.70 -3.08 -5.75
CA GLU A 79 9.05 -4.04 -4.83
C GLU A 79 8.13 -5.01 -5.59
N LYS A 80 7.27 -4.50 -6.50
CA LYS A 80 6.37 -5.34 -7.30
C LYS A 80 7.10 -6.33 -8.20
N LEU A 81 8.31 -5.97 -8.62
CA LEU A 81 9.21 -6.81 -9.41
C LEU A 81 10.07 -7.76 -8.55
N GLY A 82 9.94 -7.74 -7.22
CA GLY A 82 10.77 -8.53 -6.30
C GLY A 82 12.22 -8.04 -6.19
N ARG A 83 12.51 -6.82 -6.67
CA ARG A 83 13.85 -6.23 -6.69
C ARG A 83 14.10 -5.40 -5.43
N TYR A 84 14.04 -6.04 -4.25
CA TYR A 84 14.04 -5.36 -2.95
C TYR A 84 15.29 -4.52 -2.68
N SER A 85 16.46 -4.95 -3.13
CA SER A 85 17.71 -4.17 -2.98
C SER A 85 17.66 -2.84 -3.76
N PHE A 86 17.09 -2.83 -4.96
CA PHE A 86 16.93 -1.61 -5.75
C PHE A 86 15.85 -0.69 -5.15
N ALA A 87 14.74 -1.25 -4.67
CA ALA A 87 13.72 -0.49 -3.98
C ALA A 87 14.29 0.22 -2.74
N ARG A 88 15.12 -0.48 -1.97
CA ARG A 88 15.79 0.08 -0.79
C ARG A 88 16.67 1.27 -1.15
N LEU A 89 17.50 1.15 -2.18
CA LEU A 89 18.37 2.24 -2.62
C LEU A 89 17.57 3.50 -3.00
N ASP A 90 16.42 3.33 -3.64
CA ASP A 90 15.55 4.45 -4.02
C ASP A 90 14.94 5.13 -2.79
N TYR A 91 14.40 4.36 -1.83
CA TYR A 91 13.88 4.93 -0.58
C TYR A 91 14.99 5.61 0.25
N GLU A 92 16.17 4.98 0.37
CA GLU A 92 17.30 5.55 1.07
C GLU A 92 17.77 6.85 0.41
N ARG A 93 17.81 6.90 -0.93
CA ARG A 93 18.14 8.13 -1.66
C ARG A 93 17.11 9.23 -1.40
N LEU A 94 15.81 8.88 -1.44
CA LEU A 94 14.75 9.83 -1.12
C LEU A 94 14.93 10.40 0.30
N LEU A 95 15.24 9.54 1.27
CA LEU A 95 15.49 9.96 2.66
C LEU A 95 16.78 10.76 2.84
N GLN A 96 17.79 10.62 1.98
CA GLN A 96 18.94 11.52 1.94
C GLN A 96 18.56 12.94 1.51
N VAL A 97 17.64 13.06 0.55
CA VAL A 97 17.15 14.35 0.05
C VAL A 97 16.14 14.97 1.04
N VAL A 98 15.21 14.16 1.55
CA VAL A 98 14.16 14.57 2.50
C VAL A 98 14.11 13.59 3.67
N PRO A 99 14.93 13.78 4.73
CA PRO A 99 15.03 12.83 5.85
C PRO A 99 13.72 12.58 6.60
N GLY A 100 12.82 13.56 6.61
CA GLY A 100 11.49 13.49 7.25
C GLY A 100 10.36 13.02 6.32
N ASN A 101 10.64 12.44 5.15
CA ASN A 101 9.57 11.98 4.28
C ASN A 101 8.89 10.73 4.86
N PHE A 102 7.63 10.90 5.27
CA PHE A 102 6.83 9.86 5.91
C PHE A 102 6.64 8.63 5.02
N GLU A 103 6.28 8.85 3.76
CA GLU A 103 5.97 7.78 2.80
C GLU A 103 7.21 6.90 2.54
N ALA A 104 8.40 7.52 2.43
CA ALA A 104 9.63 6.79 2.22
C ALA A 104 10.08 6.02 3.48
N GLN A 105 9.92 6.61 4.67
CA GLN A 105 10.21 5.92 5.93
C GLN A 105 9.29 4.71 6.11
N LEU A 106 7.99 4.89 5.90
CA LEU A 106 7.00 3.81 5.97
C LEU A 106 7.25 2.74 4.90
N GLY A 107 7.48 3.17 3.64
CA GLY A 107 7.80 2.28 2.53
C GLY A 107 9.03 1.42 2.81
N LEU A 108 10.09 2.01 3.34
CA LEU A 108 11.32 1.29 3.69
C LEU A 108 11.11 0.32 4.87
N ALA A 109 10.28 0.67 5.86
CA ALA A 109 9.93 -0.24 6.95
C ALA A 109 9.18 -1.48 6.43
N LEU A 110 8.15 -1.27 5.59
CA LEU A 110 7.38 -2.33 4.96
C LEU A 110 8.22 -3.18 4.00
N LEU A 111 9.13 -2.56 3.24
CA LEU A 111 10.07 -3.26 2.38
C LEU A 111 11.00 -4.18 3.18
N ASN A 112 11.54 -3.71 4.30
CA ASN A 112 12.40 -4.52 5.17
C ASN A 112 11.65 -5.73 5.71
N ASP A 113 10.37 -5.60 6.06
CA ASP A 113 9.55 -6.73 6.51
C ASP A 113 9.35 -7.78 5.40
N LYS A 114 9.00 -7.33 4.19
CA LYS A 114 8.89 -8.20 3.00
C LYS A 114 10.21 -8.90 2.63
N ASP A 115 11.34 -8.23 2.85
CA ASP A 115 12.69 -8.76 2.61
C ASP A 115 13.21 -9.59 3.81
N HIS A 116 12.31 -9.97 4.73
CA HIS A 116 12.60 -10.74 5.93
C HIS A 116 13.62 -10.11 6.91
N ARG A 117 13.89 -8.82 6.78
CA ARG A 117 14.73 -8.04 7.69
C ARG A 117 13.89 -7.52 8.87
N ARG A 118 13.42 -8.46 9.67
CA ARG A 118 12.36 -8.26 10.67
C ARG A 118 12.73 -7.26 11.76
N THR A 119 13.97 -7.29 12.23
CA THR A 119 14.45 -6.38 13.30
C THR A 119 14.49 -4.96 12.78
N GLU A 120 15.12 -4.74 11.63
CA GLU A 120 15.19 -3.42 11.01
C GLU A 120 13.80 -2.85 10.66
N ALA A 121 12.88 -3.72 10.21
CA ALA A 121 11.50 -3.34 9.95
C ALA A 121 10.80 -2.81 11.21
N MET A 122 10.90 -3.53 12.34
CA MET A 122 10.31 -3.13 13.61
C MET A 122 10.95 -1.86 14.17
N ASP A 123 12.26 -1.75 14.12
CA ASP A 123 12.97 -0.55 14.58
C ASP A 123 12.57 0.67 13.76
N MET A 124 12.39 0.49 12.46
CA MET A 124 11.96 1.57 11.58
C MET A 124 10.53 1.98 11.82
N ILE A 125 9.57 1.03 11.88
CA ILE A 125 8.17 1.37 12.08
C ILE A 125 7.94 2.00 13.46
N ASN A 126 8.69 1.58 14.50
CA ASN A 126 8.65 2.22 15.81
C ASN A 126 9.13 3.67 15.74
N ARG A 127 10.18 3.96 14.99
CA ARG A 127 10.65 5.36 14.75
C ARG A 127 9.60 6.18 14.01
N VAL A 128 8.95 5.59 13.00
CA VAL A 128 7.87 6.25 12.25
C VAL A 128 6.72 6.62 13.20
N ILE A 129 6.27 5.70 14.05
CA ILE A 129 5.18 5.95 15.01
C ILE A 129 5.59 7.04 16.02
N ASN A 130 6.81 7.00 16.53
CA ASN A 130 7.30 8.03 17.46
C ASN A 130 7.37 9.42 16.81
N GLN A 131 7.70 9.50 15.54
CA GLN A 131 7.77 10.76 14.79
C GLN A 131 6.39 11.25 14.34
N TYR A 132 5.46 10.33 14.06
CA TYR A 132 4.11 10.59 13.56
C TYR A 132 3.05 9.86 14.40
N PRO A 133 2.86 10.25 15.68
CA PRO A 133 2.00 9.54 16.62
C PRO A 133 0.51 9.57 16.26
N ASP A 134 0.10 10.47 15.36
CA ASP A 134 -1.27 10.57 14.86
C ASP A 134 -1.48 9.86 13.51
N SER A 135 -0.54 9.04 13.08
CA SER A 135 -0.64 8.30 11.83
C SER A 135 -1.33 6.93 12.02
N ALA A 136 -2.61 6.86 11.69
CA ALA A 136 -3.35 5.59 11.68
C ALA A 136 -2.68 4.53 10.79
N VAL A 137 -2.08 4.96 9.66
CA VAL A 137 -1.41 4.07 8.71
C VAL A 137 -0.16 3.44 9.33
N ALA A 138 0.60 4.19 10.13
CA ALA A 138 1.81 3.67 10.77
C ALA A 138 1.48 2.59 11.82
N TYR A 139 0.46 2.81 12.66
CA TYR A 139 -0.04 1.79 13.58
C TYR A 139 -0.56 0.56 12.85
N ALA A 140 -1.38 0.73 11.81
CA ALA A 140 -1.90 -0.39 11.03
C ALA A 140 -0.78 -1.18 10.32
N ALA A 141 0.28 -0.52 9.87
CA ALA A 141 1.44 -1.18 9.27
C ALA A 141 2.16 -2.05 10.32
N ARG A 142 2.40 -1.53 11.53
CA ARG A 142 3.01 -2.33 12.61
C ARG A 142 2.12 -3.49 13.03
N ALA A 143 0.82 -3.25 13.18
CA ALA A 143 -0.16 -4.29 13.46
C ALA A 143 -0.14 -5.43 12.42
N GLY A 144 0.00 -5.09 11.14
CA GLY A 144 0.17 -6.07 10.07
C GLY A 144 1.41 -6.94 10.25
N MET A 145 2.55 -6.32 10.52
CA MET A 145 3.82 -7.03 10.80
C MET A 145 3.72 -7.93 12.03
N GLU A 146 3.06 -7.47 13.09
CA GLU A 146 2.86 -8.23 14.34
C GLU A 146 1.93 -9.42 14.13
N ARG A 147 0.83 -9.23 13.39
CA ARG A 147 -0.10 -10.29 13.04
C ARG A 147 0.58 -11.41 12.25
N GLU A 148 1.42 -11.07 11.26
CA GLU A 148 2.18 -12.06 10.47
C GLU A 148 3.17 -12.87 11.33
N ARG A 149 3.58 -12.34 12.48
CA ARG A 149 4.43 -13.01 13.47
C ARG A 149 3.65 -13.75 14.54
N GLY A 150 2.33 -13.75 14.49
CA GLY A 150 1.45 -14.36 15.48
C GLY A 150 1.36 -13.60 16.80
N MET A 151 1.83 -12.34 16.84
CA MET A 151 1.76 -11.46 18.01
C MET A 151 0.39 -10.77 18.06
N LEU A 152 -0.67 -11.58 18.21
CA LEU A 152 -2.05 -11.13 18.00
C LEU A 152 -2.48 -10.03 18.98
N GLU A 153 -2.07 -10.11 20.25
CA GLU A 153 -2.40 -9.09 21.25
C GLU A 153 -1.80 -7.71 20.92
N LEU A 154 -0.56 -7.67 20.43
CA LEU A 154 0.08 -6.43 20.01
C LEU A 154 -0.61 -5.87 18.74
N ALA A 155 -0.88 -6.73 17.78
CA ALA A 155 -1.60 -6.36 16.56
C ALA A 155 -3.03 -5.83 16.86
N GLU A 156 -3.74 -6.41 17.83
CA GLU A 156 -5.04 -5.92 18.30
C GLU A 156 -4.92 -4.49 18.87
N TYR A 157 -3.91 -4.27 19.71
CA TYR A 157 -3.66 -2.96 20.29
C TYR A 157 -3.41 -1.91 19.21
N ASP A 158 -2.53 -2.21 18.27
CA ASP A 158 -2.16 -1.28 17.21
C ASP A 158 -3.30 -1.03 16.20
N TYR A 159 -4.09 -2.04 15.82
CA TYR A 159 -5.30 -1.80 15.03
C TYR A 159 -6.34 -0.99 15.82
N SER A 160 -6.38 -1.11 17.14
CA SER A 160 -7.28 -0.29 17.96
C SER A 160 -6.83 1.17 18.00
N GLU A 161 -5.52 1.44 18.06
CA GLU A 161 -4.98 2.80 17.92
C GLU A 161 -5.22 3.35 16.50
N ALA A 162 -5.00 2.55 15.46
CA ALA A 162 -5.32 2.95 14.09
C ALA A 162 -6.81 3.32 13.93
N LEU A 163 -7.71 2.55 14.56
CA LEU A 163 -9.16 2.81 14.56
C LEU A 163 -9.57 3.97 15.47
N ARG A 164 -8.81 4.29 16.50
CA ARG A 164 -9.01 5.52 17.29
C ARG A 164 -8.77 6.76 16.44
N LEU A 165 -7.76 6.70 15.55
CA LEU A 165 -7.39 7.79 14.64
C LEU A 165 -8.24 7.82 13.37
N SER A 166 -8.67 6.66 12.89
CA SER A 166 -9.51 6.49 11.68
C SER A 166 -10.65 5.51 11.95
N PRO A 167 -11.71 5.94 12.66
CA PRO A 167 -12.73 5.04 13.21
C PRO A 167 -13.50 4.23 12.17
N ASP A 168 -13.66 4.74 10.96
CA ASP A 168 -14.50 4.14 9.92
C ASP A 168 -13.68 3.47 8.80
N ASN A 169 -12.39 3.23 9.04
CA ASN A 169 -11.57 2.49 8.11
C ASN A 169 -11.96 1.01 8.11
N THR A 170 -12.53 0.57 6.99
CA THR A 170 -13.06 -0.79 6.83
C THR A 170 -11.98 -1.87 6.84
N ASP A 171 -10.78 -1.56 6.33
CA ASP A 171 -9.67 -2.51 6.30
C ASP A 171 -9.14 -2.80 7.70
N TYR A 172 -9.04 -1.76 8.55
CA TYR A 172 -8.60 -1.92 9.94
C TYR A 172 -9.62 -2.67 10.78
N LEU A 173 -10.93 -2.37 10.59
CA LEU A 173 -12.01 -3.11 11.24
C LEU A 173 -11.99 -4.59 10.85
N LEU A 174 -11.81 -4.88 9.57
CA LEU A 174 -11.77 -6.26 9.07
C LEU A 174 -10.55 -7.01 9.62
N ALA A 175 -9.38 -6.37 9.64
CA ALA A 175 -8.15 -6.95 10.17
C ALA A 175 -8.28 -7.23 11.67
N ARG A 176 -8.86 -6.30 12.45
CA ARG A 176 -9.07 -6.50 13.90
C ARG A 176 -10.13 -7.56 14.19
N ALA A 177 -11.22 -7.60 13.41
CA ALA A 177 -12.22 -8.66 13.51
C ALA A 177 -11.62 -10.05 13.26
N ASP A 178 -10.68 -10.17 12.31
CA ASP A 178 -9.95 -11.41 12.05
C ASP A 178 -9.12 -11.84 13.26
N ILE A 179 -8.39 -10.91 13.89
CA ILE A 179 -7.63 -11.16 15.12
C ILE A 179 -8.57 -11.61 16.25
N TYR A 180 -9.68 -10.93 16.47
CA TYR A 180 -10.66 -11.30 17.47
C TYR A 180 -11.22 -12.72 17.27
N LEU A 181 -11.42 -13.13 16.01
CA LEU A 181 -11.84 -14.50 15.71
C LEU A 181 -10.74 -15.52 15.98
N GLN A 182 -9.47 -15.18 15.73
CA GLN A 182 -8.34 -16.07 16.04
C GLN A 182 -8.18 -16.26 17.55
N GLU A 183 -8.43 -15.22 18.33
CA GLU A 183 -8.36 -15.25 19.80
C GLU A 183 -9.66 -15.69 20.48
N ASN A 184 -10.66 -16.15 19.72
CA ASN A 184 -11.99 -16.54 20.22
C ASN A 184 -12.74 -15.41 20.98
N LYS A 185 -12.41 -14.14 20.70
CA LYS A 185 -13.08 -12.95 21.24
C LYS A 185 -14.35 -12.62 20.43
N LYS A 186 -15.30 -13.57 20.37
CA LYS A 186 -16.49 -13.55 19.51
C LYS A 186 -17.31 -12.28 19.58
N ARG A 187 -17.54 -11.76 20.80
CA ARG A 187 -18.36 -10.55 20.99
C ARG A 187 -17.73 -9.33 20.32
N LEU A 188 -16.41 -9.19 20.43
CA LEU A 188 -15.67 -8.08 19.83
C LEU A 188 -15.61 -8.21 18.30
N ALA A 189 -15.34 -9.41 17.80
CA ALA A 189 -15.39 -9.69 16.35
C ALA A 189 -16.75 -9.33 15.77
N LYS A 190 -17.84 -9.74 16.43
CA LYS A 190 -19.20 -9.43 15.98
C LYS A 190 -19.46 -7.93 15.93
N ALA A 191 -19.01 -7.17 16.92
CA ALA A 191 -19.19 -5.72 16.94
C ALA A 191 -18.50 -5.01 15.76
N ASP A 192 -17.27 -5.43 15.42
CA ASP A 192 -16.54 -4.89 14.26
C ASP A 192 -17.23 -5.29 12.93
N LEU A 193 -17.71 -6.53 12.79
CA LEU A 193 -18.45 -6.98 11.61
C LEU A 193 -19.76 -6.22 11.42
N GLU A 194 -20.52 -6.00 12.49
CA GLU A 194 -21.74 -5.19 12.44
C GLU A 194 -21.45 -3.72 12.10
N LYS A 195 -20.30 -3.19 12.54
CA LYS A 195 -19.86 -1.85 12.13
C LYS A 195 -19.51 -1.81 10.65
N LEU A 196 -18.83 -2.81 10.11
CA LEU A 196 -18.55 -2.93 8.68
C LEU A 196 -19.82 -2.92 7.84
N GLU A 197 -20.88 -3.65 8.26
CA GLU A 197 -22.17 -3.63 7.57
C GLU A 197 -22.82 -2.24 7.60
N ARG A 198 -22.78 -1.54 8.74
CA ARG A 198 -23.27 -0.16 8.84
C ARG A 198 -22.53 0.81 7.92
N LEU A 199 -21.24 0.55 7.66
CA LEU A 199 -20.41 1.32 6.72
C LEU A 199 -20.62 0.91 5.25
N GLY A 200 -21.55 0.00 4.98
CA GLY A 200 -21.93 -0.39 3.62
C GLY A 200 -21.17 -1.60 3.05
N VAL A 201 -20.33 -2.26 3.85
CA VAL A 201 -19.72 -3.54 3.43
C VAL A 201 -20.81 -4.60 3.34
N SER A 202 -20.96 -5.23 2.18
CA SER A 202 -22.04 -6.20 1.96
C SER A 202 -21.89 -7.43 2.86
N HIS A 203 -23.01 -7.95 3.35
CA HIS A 203 -23.02 -9.20 4.13
C HIS A 203 -22.33 -10.36 3.38
N GLY A 204 -22.48 -10.41 2.06
CA GLY A 204 -21.82 -11.41 1.22
C GLY A 204 -20.30 -11.40 1.32
N ALA A 205 -19.68 -10.22 1.45
CA ALA A 205 -18.25 -10.09 1.66
C ALA A 205 -17.80 -10.56 3.06
N LEU A 206 -18.70 -10.57 4.04
CA LEU A 206 -18.42 -10.92 5.44
C LEU A 206 -18.86 -12.36 5.81
N VAL A 207 -19.47 -13.10 4.90
CA VAL A 207 -20.03 -14.44 5.13
C VAL A 207 -19.02 -15.39 5.80
N GLU A 208 -17.78 -15.38 5.37
CA GLU A 208 -16.75 -16.27 5.93
C GLU A 208 -16.43 -15.93 7.39
N PHE A 209 -16.38 -14.64 7.72
CA PHE A 209 -16.19 -14.17 9.09
C PHE A 209 -17.35 -14.59 9.99
N TYR A 210 -18.59 -14.41 9.54
CA TYR A 210 -19.79 -14.86 10.27
C TYR A 210 -19.85 -16.39 10.39
N ARG A 211 -19.37 -17.13 9.39
CA ARG A 211 -19.27 -18.60 9.48
C ARG A 211 -18.27 -19.03 10.55
N ARG A 212 -17.10 -18.38 10.62
CA ARG A 212 -16.11 -18.63 11.67
C ARG A 212 -16.63 -18.26 13.04
N LEU A 213 -17.35 -17.15 13.18
CA LEU A 213 -17.99 -16.72 14.41
C LEU A 213 -18.97 -17.78 14.99
N ARG A 214 -19.62 -18.56 14.12
CA ARG A 214 -20.58 -19.63 14.52
C ARG A 214 -19.93 -20.97 14.84
N LYS A 215 -18.80 -21.27 14.22
CA LYS A 215 -18.15 -22.60 14.35
C LYS A 215 -17.27 -22.75 15.61
N GLN A 216 -16.76 -21.71 16.13
CA GLN A 216 -15.96 -21.70 17.35
C GLN A 216 -16.85 -21.50 18.58
#